data_a8da92dfdd31ed526bea93d80abe79f5
#
_entry.id   a8da92dfdd31ed526bea93d80abe79f5
#
_cell.length_a   1.000
_cell.length_b   1.000
_cell.length_c   1.000
_cell.angle_alpha   90.00
_cell.angle_beta   90.00
_cell.angle_gamma   90.00
#
_symmetry.space_group_name_H-M   'P 1'
#
loop_
_entity.id
_entity.type
_entity.pdbx_description
1 polymer ?
#
loop_
_entity_poly.entity_id
_entity_poly.type
_entity_poly.pdbx_seq_one_letter_code
_entity_poly.pdbx_strand_id
1 'polypeptide(L)'
;MARSRRRGGFVGLRERSLAGVRGVTQRWITRAIALPLAGSLSLGGLGVGSAAEPSDRAVESGVKRFGTECPVNRLVAQETGVVERSASHAAGHSAPLFSSVGNLLTALPLAAPFPQIHPQARLGRVPVLMYHDVLPRKEVFFDVTPAEFEAHLQAIRDNGLTPIHLDQLVAHLATGAPLPPKPVLLSFDDGYLGHYEHVYPLLKQYGYPGVFAIYTGKVERNYGRPGLTWAQLREMAADPLVAIASHSITHPKNLADLDDHELRWEVTESKRILEEKLGVSVKHFVYPEGNYDERVKAAVRRAGYRSALTMSNQVDRFASESEDLLSIDRLGQSKLSLAIAQTDGGAPLPPPGSAFNFTAPVRKRQLELDGVRLVLFSGGRPVTLHADSRYQVSEIIANTPAVAAVDGGFFSMKYLDSNVMIGPVYSQNTGQFVPGSAWDISKIGGRPLVLVGPDGVKFIPFDPQLHNTLAGIRKLMPDVTDAFVAGAWLVKDGKGRSPETFRDLFGFDVPRHRAFWGIDQAAQPVVGVSKERIDSVALGELLSRAGLREVVMLDSGASASLAHGDELLVDYTPRPVPHAVALFPPVESEMAQGCEFPVARAESGCNGRDRCLDALTAFVPGTAPLDSVAR
;
A
#
# COMPACT_ATOMS: atom_id res chain seq x y z
N MET A 1 62.17 -27.12 -21.08
CA MET A 1 63.37 -26.24 -21.05
C MET A 1 63.04 -25.09 -20.15
N ALA A 2 63.45 -25.13 -18.98
CA ALA A 2 64.59 -24.54 -18.29
C ALA A 2 64.23 -23.12 -17.80
N ARG A 3 63.93 -22.99 -16.49
CA ARG A 3 64.79 -22.45 -15.36
C ARG A 3 65.01 -20.95 -15.51
N SER A 4 64.90 -20.08 -14.49
CA SER A 4 65.37 -20.10 -13.08
C SER A 4 64.84 -18.79 -12.42
N ARG A 5 64.36 -18.75 -11.20
CA ARG A 5 65.03 -18.49 -9.88
C ARG A 5 65.80 -17.14 -9.86
N ARG A 6 65.48 -16.20 -8.92
CA ARG A 6 65.83 -16.07 -7.50
C ARG A 6 65.39 -14.68 -6.97
N ARG A 7 64.78 -14.56 -5.81
CA ARG A 7 65.33 -14.27 -4.45
C ARG A 7 65.89 -12.84 -4.35
N GLY A 8 65.43 -12.03 -3.48
CA GLY A 8 65.51 -11.83 -2.05
C GLY A 8 65.41 -10.31 -1.85
N GLY A 9 65.05 -9.74 -0.81
CA GLY A 9 65.44 -9.86 0.53
C GLY A 9 64.76 -8.80 1.43
N PHE A 10 64.67 -9.11 2.60
CA PHE A 10 64.35 -8.57 3.88
C PHE A 10 64.98 -7.20 4.27
N VAL A 11 64.41 -6.66 5.35
CA VAL A 11 64.89 -5.67 6.37
C VAL A 11 64.03 -4.41 6.35
N GLY A 12 63.33 -3.94 7.35
CA GLY A 12 63.31 -4.20 8.77
C GLY A 12 62.98 -2.90 9.51
N LEU A 13 62.04 -3.02 10.45
CA LEU A 13 61.90 -2.30 11.71
C LEU A 13 62.29 -0.79 11.83
N ARG A 14 61.36 0.04 12.29
CA ARG A 14 61.44 0.63 13.64
C ARG A 14 60.26 1.49 14.02
N GLU A 15 59.75 1.18 15.20
CA GLU A 15 58.90 1.97 16.09
C GLU A 15 59.52 3.33 16.43
N ARG A 16 58.66 4.29 16.75
CA ARG A 16 58.70 5.24 17.88
C ARG A 16 57.43 6.08 17.81
N SER A 17 56.49 5.94 18.71
CA SER A 17 56.42 6.27 20.14
C SER A 17 56.33 7.77 20.43
N LEU A 18 55.16 8.07 21.01
CA LEU A 18 54.89 8.98 22.12
C LEU A 18 54.56 10.46 21.91
N ALA A 19 53.49 10.78 22.52
CA ALA A 19 53.19 11.93 23.38
C ALA A 19 52.67 13.17 22.65
N GLY A 20 51.60 13.77 23.02
CA GLY A 20 50.89 13.95 24.26
C GLY A 20 50.14 15.26 24.21
N VAL A 21 49.20 15.35 25.01
CA VAL A 21 48.76 16.39 25.95
C VAL A 21 47.48 17.13 25.63
N ARG A 22 46.48 16.82 26.46
CA ARG A 22 45.55 17.71 27.23
C ARG A 22 44.69 18.68 26.41
N GLY A 23 43.40 18.63 26.41
CA GLY A 23 42.50 18.72 27.59
C GLY A 23 42.07 20.15 27.84
N VAL A 24 40.84 20.51 27.52
CA VAL A 24 40.14 21.58 28.25
C VAL A 24 38.64 21.25 28.30
N THR A 25 38.21 21.15 29.53
CA THR A 25 36.85 20.99 30.03
C THR A 25 36.10 22.32 30.13
N GLN A 26 34.74 22.21 30.11
CA GLN A 26 33.76 23.09 30.78
C GLN A 26 33.36 24.37 30.03
N ARG A 27 32.10 24.77 29.99
CA ARG A 27 31.09 24.92 31.08
C ARG A 27 29.71 25.20 30.53
N TRP A 28 28.73 24.73 31.25
CA TRP A 28 27.30 25.07 31.31
C TRP A 28 26.99 26.58 31.37
N ILE A 29 25.94 27.04 30.71
CA ILE A 29 25.08 28.13 31.25
C ILE A 29 23.62 27.82 30.90
N THR A 30 22.88 27.47 31.92
CA THR A 30 21.43 27.49 32.07
C THR A 30 20.93 28.96 32.10
N ARG A 31 19.90 29.29 31.37
CA ARG A 31 19.01 30.43 31.77
C ARG A 31 17.57 30.11 31.36
N ALA A 32 16.79 29.86 32.38
CA ALA A 32 15.34 29.96 32.39
C ALA A 32 14.94 31.42 32.56
N ILE A 33 13.89 31.88 31.88
CA ILE A 33 13.04 33.03 32.30
C ILE A 33 11.63 32.77 31.76
N ALA A 34 10.76 32.60 32.62
CA ALA A 34 9.39 32.81 33.00
C ALA A 34 8.48 33.66 32.08
N LEU A 35 7.24 33.18 32.03
CA LEU A 35 6.00 33.80 31.56
C LEU A 35 5.67 35.13 32.35
N PRO A 36 4.74 35.98 31.81
CA PRO A 36 3.45 36.03 32.48
C PRO A 36 2.20 36.08 31.58
N LEU A 37 1.11 35.61 32.18
CA LEU A 37 -0.31 35.75 31.83
C LEU A 37 -0.83 37.17 31.94
N ALA A 38 -1.80 37.53 31.11
CA ALA A 38 -3.01 38.36 31.39
C ALA A 38 -3.68 38.60 30.02
N GLY A 39 -4.90 38.36 29.77
CA GLY A 39 -6.16 38.58 30.43
C GLY A 39 -6.87 39.78 29.82
N SER A 40 -7.94 39.60 29.06
CA SER A 40 -9.24 40.17 29.31
C SER A 40 -10.13 40.31 28.06
N LEU A 41 -11.37 40.05 28.31
CA LEU A 41 -12.61 40.18 27.55
C LEU A 41 -12.88 41.58 26.98
N SER A 42 -13.62 41.67 25.84
CA SER A 42 -14.80 42.52 25.77
C SER A 42 -15.75 42.23 24.60
N LEU A 43 -17.00 42.31 24.92
CA LEU A 43 -18.25 42.17 24.16
C LEU A 43 -18.57 43.39 23.27
N GLY A 44 -19.47 43.16 22.31
CA GLY A 44 -20.38 44.14 21.68
C GLY A 44 -20.18 44.20 20.17
N GLY A 45 -21.19 44.20 19.31
CA GLY A 45 -22.61 44.34 19.39
C GLY A 45 -23.14 44.55 17.97
N LEU A 46 -24.26 43.94 17.65
CA LEU A 46 -25.37 44.29 16.76
C LEU A 46 -25.21 45.24 15.55
N GLY A 47 -25.68 44.76 14.39
CA GLY A 47 -26.06 45.62 13.25
C GLY A 47 -26.87 44.87 12.18
N VAL A 48 -28.15 45.19 12.11
CA VAL A 48 -29.23 44.67 11.27
C VAL A 48 -29.30 45.40 9.91
N GLY A 49 -29.75 44.73 8.84
CA GLY A 49 -30.22 45.35 7.59
C GLY A 49 -30.16 44.34 6.44
N SER A 50 -31.15 43.69 6.05
CA SER A 50 -32.41 43.84 5.31
C SER A 50 -32.28 44.07 3.79
N ALA A 51 -32.92 43.15 3.07
CA ALA A 51 -33.61 43.18 1.75
C ALA A 51 -32.72 43.25 0.49
N ALA A 52 -32.97 42.58 -0.61
CA ALA A 52 -34.16 42.10 -1.31
C ALA A 52 -33.77 41.18 -2.47
N GLU A 53 -34.65 40.24 -2.81
CA GLU A 53 -34.69 39.52 -4.10
C GLU A 53 -35.23 40.43 -5.22
N PRO A 54 -35.07 40.07 -6.52
CA PRO A 54 -36.03 39.15 -7.16
C PRO A 54 -35.50 38.25 -8.28
N SER A 55 -36.11 37.07 -8.39
CA SER A 55 -36.71 36.34 -9.51
C SER A 55 -36.24 36.57 -10.96
N ASP A 56 -35.92 35.51 -11.71
CA ASP A 56 -36.79 34.98 -12.76
C ASP A 56 -36.26 33.70 -13.44
N ARG A 57 -37.12 32.73 -13.46
CA ARG A 57 -37.56 31.74 -14.47
C ARG A 57 -36.58 31.07 -15.44
N ALA A 58 -36.75 29.78 -15.33
CA ALA A 58 -36.33 28.66 -16.13
C ALA A 58 -36.76 28.68 -17.62
N VAL A 59 -35.95 28.04 -18.44
CA VAL A 59 -36.44 27.29 -19.64
C VAL A 59 -35.72 25.93 -19.67
N GLU A 60 -36.51 24.88 -19.55
CA GLU A 60 -36.15 23.49 -19.80
C GLU A 60 -35.85 23.25 -21.28
N SER A 61 -34.76 22.53 -21.57
CA SER A 61 -34.70 21.69 -22.76
C SER A 61 -33.98 20.38 -22.42
N GLY A 62 -34.77 19.32 -22.41
CA GLY A 62 -34.31 17.98 -22.12
C GLY A 62 -33.51 17.37 -23.26
N VAL A 63 -32.34 16.84 -22.94
CA VAL A 63 -31.73 15.75 -23.72
C VAL A 63 -31.23 14.71 -22.73
N LYS A 64 -31.93 13.57 -22.69
CA LYS A 64 -31.47 12.38 -21.97
C LYS A 64 -30.29 11.79 -22.72
N ARG A 65 -29.10 11.88 -22.16
CA ARG A 65 -27.98 11.01 -22.51
C ARG A 65 -27.79 9.99 -21.38
N PHE A 66 -28.00 8.73 -21.71
CA PHE A 66 -27.59 7.61 -20.87
C PHE A 66 -26.08 7.48 -20.98
N GLY A 67 -25.36 7.92 -19.93
CA GLY A 67 -23.95 7.65 -19.75
C GLY A 67 -23.80 6.57 -18.66
N THR A 68 -23.19 5.46 -19.01
CA THR A 68 -22.78 4.41 -18.07
C THR A 68 -21.60 4.92 -17.26
N GLU A 69 -21.87 5.61 -16.15
CA GLU A 69 -20.84 5.95 -15.16
C GLU A 69 -20.63 4.78 -14.19
N CYS A 70 -19.38 4.39 -14.00
CA CYS A 70 -18.98 3.42 -12.99
C CYS A 70 -19.41 3.91 -11.59
N PRO A 71 -20.02 3.08 -10.73
CA PRO A 71 -20.52 3.48 -9.40
C PRO A 71 -19.50 4.17 -8.50
N VAL A 72 -18.21 3.90 -8.69
CA VAL A 72 -17.11 4.49 -7.92
C VAL A 72 -16.94 6.00 -8.17
N ASN A 73 -17.16 6.45 -9.42
CA ASN A 73 -17.07 7.88 -9.75
C ASN A 73 -18.19 8.73 -9.14
N ARG A 74 -19.34 8.10 -8.86
CA ARG A 74 -20.49 8.80 -8.27
C ARG A 74 -20.30 9.06 -6.77
N LEU A 75 -19.62 8.16 -6.06
CA LEU A 75 -19.31 8.31 -4.62
C LEU A 75 -18.27 9.40 -4.36
N VAL A 76 -17.21 9.46 -5.16
CA VAL A 76 -16.14 10.47 -5.01
C VAL A 76 -16.64 11.88 -5.37
N ALA A 77 -17.58 12.00 -6.32
CA ALA A 77 -18.15 13.30 -6.70
C ALA A 77 -19.15 13.85 -5.66
N GLN A 78 -19.81 13.00 -4.87
CA GLN A 78 -20.76 13.43 -3.83
C GLN A 78 -20.08 13.87 -2.53
N GLU A 79 -18.91 13.33 -2.16
CA GLU A 79 -18.24 13.69 -0.91
C GLU A 79 -17.49 15.03 -0.95
N THR A 80 -17.22 15.60 -2.11
CA THR A 80 -16.48 16.85 -2.23
C THR A 80 -17.33 18.13 -2.33
N GLY A 81 -18.65 18.02 -2.30
CA GLY A 81 -19.54 19.15 -2.58
C GLY A 81 -20.71 19.43 -1.64
N VAL A 82 -21.01 18.58 -0.64
CA VAL A 82 -22.22 18.79 0.19
C VAL A 82 -21.98 18.38 1.66
N VAL A 83 -21.25 19.19 2.40
CA VAL A 83 -21.27 19.16 3.89
C VAL A 83 -21.63 20.51 4.49
N GLU A 84 -22.30 21.37 3.76
CA GLU A 84 -22.95 22.53 4.39
C GLU A 84 -24.35 22.73 3.82
N ARG A 85 -25.35 22.04 4.34
CA ARG A 85 -26.76 22.39 4.53
C ARG A 85 -27.64 21.15 4.55
N SER A 86 -27.97 20.69 5.73
CA SER A 86 -29.29 20.17 6.06
C SER A 86 -29.29 19.52 7.44
N ALA A 87 -29.30 20.35 8.47
CA ALA A 87 -29.80 19.99 9.77
C ALA A 87 -30.97 20.90 10.07
N SER A 88 -32.15 20.57 9.55
CA SER A 88 -33.43 20.92 10.16
C SER A 88 -34.59 20.34 9.35
N HIS A 89 -35.51 19.70 10.09
CA HIS A 89 -36.84 19.24 9.71
C HIS A 89 -36.97 17.94 8.93
N ALA A 90 -37.16 16.85 9.69
CA ALA A 90 -38.34 15.99 9.57
C ALA A 90 -38.31 14.89 10.65
N ALA A 91 -39.03 15.12 11.73
CA ALA A 91 -39.46 14.05 12.63
C ALA A 91 -40.72 13.41 12.01
N GLY A 92 -40.70 12.10 11.79
CA GLY A 92 -41.94 11.39 11.44
C GLY A 92 -41.70 10.11 10.63
N HIS A 93 -41.71 8.95 11.34
CA HIS A 93 -42.10 7.61 10.88
C HIS A 93 -41.38 6.98 9.69
N SER A 94 -40.34 6.19 9.97
CA SER A 94 -40.13 4.86 9.37
C SER A 94 -38.75 4.30 9.76
N ALA A 95 -38.69 3.43 10.76
CA ALA A 95 -37.61 2.46 10.91
C ALA A 95 -38.12 1.17 10.22
N PRO A 96 -37.44 0.65 9.22
CA PRO A 96 -36.22 -0.16 9.30
C PRO A 96 -35.21 -0.02 8.12
N LEU A 97 -35.17 1.08 7.38
CA LEU A 97 -34.23 1.23 6.25
C LEU A 97 -32.84 1.80 6.64
N PHE A 98 -32.72 2.33 7.86
CA PHE A 98 -31.48 2.97 8.30
C PHE A 98 -30.41 2.00 8.82
N SER A 99 -30.75 0.75 9.16
CA SER A 99 -29.74 -0.20 9.67
C SER A 99 -28.84 -0.78 8.56
N SER A 100 -29.32 -0.84 7.33
CA SER A 100 -28.53 -1.33 6.19
C SER A 100 -27.59 -0.28 5.59
N VAL A 101 -27.95 1.01 5.66
CA VAL A 101 -27.12 2.11 5.16
C VAL A 101 -26.01 2.46 6.16
N GLY A 102 -26.27 2.36 7.46
CA GLY A 102 -25.26 2.54 8.51
C GLY A 102 -24.12 1.53 8.42
N ASN A 103 -24.44 0.27 8.10
CA ASN A 103 -23.43 -0.78 7.93
C ASN A 103 -22.64 -0.66 6.61
N LEU A 104 -23.18 0.00 5.60
CA LEU A 104 -22.46 0.26 4.35
C LEU A 104 -21.44 1.40 4.50
N LEU A 105 -21.77 2.41 5.30
CA LEU A 105 -20.87 3.55 5.57
C LEU A 105 -19.72 3.20 6.50
N THR A 106 -19.88 2.20 7.39
CA THR A 106 -18.79 1.72 8.24
C THR A 106 -17.79 0.78 7.54
N ALA A 107 -18.11 0.32 6.32
CA ALA A 107 -17.25 -0.57 5.55
C ALA A 107 -16.36 0.16 4.54
N LEU A 108 -16.56 1.48 4.32
CA LEU A 108 -15.67 2.28 3.47
C LEU A 108 -14.50 2.78 4.32
N PRO A 109 -13.26 2.53 3.91
CA PRO A 109 -12.12 3.13 4.59
C PRO A 109 -12.24 4.65 4.53
N LEU A 110 -12.13 5.30 5.70
CA LEU A 110 -12.09 6.76 5.76
C LEU A 110 -10.87 7.23 4.97
N ALA A 111 -11.05 8.20 4.09
CA ALA A 111 -9.95 8.78 3.33
C ALA A 111 -8.85 9.30 4.28
N ALA A 112 -7.60 9.08 3.91
CA ALA A 112 -6.49 9.67 4.63
C ALA A 112 -6.55 11.20 4.53
N PRO A 113 -6.12 11.95 5.55
CA PRO A 113 -6.03 13.41 5.46
C PRO A 113 -5.12 13.81 4.30
N PHE A 114 -5.62 14.64 3.39
CA PHE A 114 -4.84 15.11 2.25
C PHE A 114 -3.62 15.94 2.71
N PRO A 115 -2.41 15.70 2.18
CA PRO A 115 -2.08 14.83 1.04
C PRO A 115 -1.60 13.40 1.42
N GLN A 116 -1.85 12.90 2.61
CA GLN A 116 -1.34 11.63 3.09
C GLN A 116 -1.85 10.43 2.26
N ILE A 117 -0.99 9.41 2.12
CA ILE A 117 -1.36 8.13 1.51
C ILE A 117 -2.03 7.25 2.57
N HIS A 118 -3.16 6.65 2.20
CA HIS A 118 -3.92 5.75 3.06
C HIS A 118 -3.08 4.52 3.45
N PRO A 119 -3.05 4.09 4.72
CA PRO A 119 -2.23 2.96 5.17
C PRO A 119 -2.46 1.67 4.38
N GLN A 120 -3.70 1.40 3.97
CA GLN A 120 -4.02 0.22 3.15
C GLN A 120 -3.38 0.28 1.76
N ALA A 121 -3.33 1.45 1.14
CA ALA A 121 -2.70 1.62 -0.17
C ALA A 121 -1.18 1.34 -0.12
N ARG A 122 -0.55 1.53 1.04
CA ARG A 122 0.87 1.20 1.25
C ARG A 122 1.16 -0.31 1.23
N LEU A 123 0.12 -1.15 1.31
CA LEU A 123 0.25 -2.60 1.17
C LEU A 123 0.39 -3.05 -0.30
N GLY A 124 0.05 -2.19 -1.26
CA GLY A 124 0.22 -2.44 -2.68
C GLY A 124 1.61 -2.05 -3.19
N ARG A 125 1.92 -2.43 -4.42
CA ARG A 125 3.09 -2.02 -5.20
C ARG A 125 2.64 -1.66 -6.61
N VAL A 126 2.25 -0.40 -6.80
CA VAL A 126 1.71 0.08 -8.08
C VAL A 126 2.81 0.84 -8.83
N PRO A 127 3.35 0.27 -9.93
CA PRO A 127 4.33 0.97 -10.74
C PRO A 127 3.66 2.06 -11.58
N VAL A 128 4.29 3.24 -11.62
CA VAL A 128 4.00 4.31 -12.56
C VAL A 128 5.15 4.40 -13.54
N LEU A 129 4.97 3.94 -14.76
CA LEU A 129 5.99 3.95 -15.80
C LEU A 129 6.03 5.30 -16.49
N MET A 130 7.23 5.89 -16.56
CA MET A 130 7.48 7.19 -17.17
C MET A 130 8.16 7.02 -18.51
N TYR A 131 7.55 7.57 -19.54
CA TYR A 131 8.06 7.68 -20.91
C TYR A 131 8.24 9.16 -21.28
N HIS A 132 9.12 9.41 -22.23
CA HIS A 132 9.26 10.70 -22.90
C HIS A 132 8.90 10.54 -24.38
N ASP A 133 9.80 10.82 -25.31
CA ASP A 133 9.46 10.78 -26.72
C ASP A 133 9.45 9.35 -27.29
N VAL A 134 8.53 9.12 -28.23
CA VAL A 134 8.47 7.90 -29.04
C VAL A 134 8.66 8.31 -30.49
N LEU A 135 9.81 7.95 -31.06
CA LEU A 135 10.21 8.36 -32.41
C LEU A 135 10.92 7.22 -33.16
N PRO A 136 10.88 7.24 -34.51
CA PRO A 136 11.43 6.14 -35.32
C PRO A 136 12.91 5.84 -35.07
N ARG A 137 13.67 6.83 -34.63
CA ARG A 137 15.09 6.72 -34.28
C ARG A 137 15.37 7.44 -32.97
N LYS A 138 15.91 6.73 -31.99
CA LYS A 138 16.28 7.30 -30.68
C LYS A 138 17.39 8.33 -30.83
N GLU A 139 17.25 9.44 -30.15
CA GLU A 139 18.25 10.53 -30.11
C GLU A 139 18.93 10.59 -28.74
N VAL A 140 18.24 10.19 -27.69
CA VAL A 140 18.74 10.10 -26.31
C VAL A 140 18.38 8.77 -25.66
N PHE A 141 19.03 8.44 -24.55
CA PHE A 141 18.93 7.12 -23.92
C PHE A 141 17.53 6.78 -23.36
N PHE A 142 16.70 7.78 -23.07
CA PHE A 142 15.35 7.61 -22.56
C PHE A 142 14.26 7.63 -23.64
N ASP A 143 14.61 7.82 -24.90
CA ASP A 143 13.69 7.65 -26.02
C ASP A 143 13.37 6.16 -26.24
N VAL A 144 12.23 5.89 -26.81
CA VAL A 144 11.84 4.56 -27.30
C VAL A 144 11.39 4.65 -28.75
N THR A 145 11.57 3.59 -29.51
CA THR A 145 10.99 3.50 -30.85
C THR A 145 9.53 3.02 -30.76
N PRO A 146 8.68 3.28 -31.80
CA PRO A 146 7.32 2.73 -31.83
C PRO A 146 7.28 1.21 -31.64
N ALA A 147 8.23 0.49 -32.24
CA ALA A 147 8.33 -0.97 -32.07
C ALA A 147 8.72 -1.39 -30.65
N GLU A 148 9.64 -0.69 -29.99
CA GLU A 148 9.98 -0.92 -28.58
C GLU A 148 8.80 -0.60 -27.68
N PHE A 149 8.09 0.50 -27.92
CA PHE A 149 6.91 0.86 -27.15
C PHE A 149 5.81 -0.18 -27.29
N GLU A 150 5.52 -0.64 -28.50
CA GLU A 150 4.55 -1.73 -28.72
C GLU A 150 5.00 -3.02 -28.03
N ALA A 151 6.28 -3.38 -28.07
CA ALA A 151 6.81 -4.53 -27.33
C ALA A 151 6.62 -4.39 -25.81
N HIS A 152 6.72 -3.16 -25.26
CA HIS A 152 6.41 -2.91 -23.85
C HIS A 152 4.91 -3.12 -23.56
N LEU A 153 4.00 -2.67 -24.44
CA LEU A 153 2.56 -2.89 -24.26
C LEU A 153 2.21 -4.39 -24.37
N GLN A 154 2.86 -5.13 -25.26
CA GLN A 154 2.73 -6.58 -25.37
C GLN A 154 3.21 -7.26 -24.08
N ALA A 155 4.38 -6.86 -23.55
CA ALA A 155 4.92 -7.41 -22.31
C ALA A 155 3.96 -7.15 -21.11
N ILE A 156 3.33 -5.98 -21.03
CA ILE A 156 2.30 -5.66 -20.04
C ILE A 156 1.13 -6.63 -20.16
N ARG A 157 0.60 -6.84 -21.37
CA ARG A 157 -0.50 -7.77 -21.65
C ARG A 157 -0.12 -9.23 -21.30
N ASP A 158 1.02 -9.70 -21.82
CA ASP A 158 1.41 -11.10 -21.74
C ASP A 158 1.77 -11.53 -20.30
N ASN A 159 2.11 -10.57 -19.43
CA ASN A 159 2.31 -10.78 -18.00
C ASN A 159 1.07 -10.49 -17.14
N GLY A 160 -0.07 -10.19 -17.77
CA GLY A 160 -1.36 -9.98 -17.09
C GLY A 160 -1.40 -8.72 -16.23
N LEU A 161 -0.63 -7.68 -16.58
CA LEU A 161 -0.75 -6.39 -15.93
C LEU A 161 -2.01 -5.67 -16.42
N THR A 162 -2.61 -4.90 -15.53
CA THR A 162 -3.81 -4.12 -15.83
C THR A 162 -3.47 -2.63 -15.82
N PRO A 163 -3.39 -1.97 -16.98
CA PRO A 163 -3.23 -0.52 -17.04
C PRO A 163 -4.44 0.19 -16.42
N ILE A 164 -4.17 1.17 -15.55
CA ILE A 164 -5.19 1.91 -14.79
C ILE A 164 -5.14 3.40 -15.08
N HIS A 165 -6.25 4.10 -14.83
CA HIS A 165 -6.32 5.55 -14.90
C HIS A 165 -5.63 6.22 -13.71
N LEU A 166 -5.10 7.44 -13.90
CA LEU A 166 -4.49 8.20 -12.80
C LEU A 166 -5.49 8.50 -11.68
N ASP A 167 -6.74 8.83 -11.99
CA ASP A 167 -7.79 9.04 -10.98
C ASP A 167 -8.04 7.76 -10.15
N GLN A 168 -7.92 6.55 -10.72
CA GLN A 168 -8.01 5.29 -9.97
C GLN A 168 -6.82 5.10 -9.02
N LEU A 169 -5.60 5.40 -9.49
CA LEU A 169 -4.42 5.37 -8.64
C LEU A 169 -4.55 6.35 -7.48
N VAL A 170 -4.94 7.60 -7.75
CA VAL A 170 -5.10 8.64 -6.72
C VAL A 170 -6.20 8.27 -5.72
N ALA A 171 -7.33 7.74 -6.19
CA ALA A 171 -8.39 7.24 -5.32
C ALA A 171 -7.88 6.11 -4.41
N HIS A 172 -7.13 5.14 -4.96
CA HIS A 172 -6.49 4.08 -4.17
C HIS A 172 -5.54 4.64 -3.12
N LEU A 173 -4.64 5.52 -3.52
CA LEU A 173 -3.65 6.11 -2.60
C LEU A 173 -4.32 6.95 -1.49
N ALA A 174 -5.42 7.65 -1.80
CA ALA A 174 -6.12 8.50 -0.84
C ALA A 174 -7.03 7.72 0.11
N THR A 175 -7.66 6.63 -0.33
CA THR A 175 -8.76 5.98 0.39
C THR A 175 -8.54 4.49 0.66
N GLY A 176 -7.50 3.89 0.10
CA GLY A 176 -7.33 2.43 0.12
C GLY A 176 -8.32 1.68 -0.79
N ALA A 177 -9.02 2.37 -1.70
CA ALA A 177 -9.92 1.73 -2.66
C ALA A 177 -9.23 0.61 -3.44
N PRO A 178 -9.88 -0.52 -3.69
CA PRO A 178 -9.26 -1.65 -4.36
C PRO A 178 -8.85 -1.31 -5.80
N LEU A 179 -7.72 -1.85 -6.22
CA LEU A 179 -7.26 -1.83 -7.61
C LEU A 179 -7.44 -3.21 -8.25
N PRO A 180 -7.48 -3.29 -9.59
CA PRO A 180 -7.43 -4.58 -10.27
C PRO A 180 -6.11 -5.30 -9.96
N PRO A 181 -6.02 -6.62 -10.16
CA PRO A 181 -4.77 -7.37 -10.02
C PRO A 181 -3.66 -6.80 -10.92
N LYS A 182 -2.43 -6.76 -10.41
CA LYS A 182 -1.23 -6.30 -11.14
C LYS A 182 -1.43 -4.95 -11.85
N PRO A 183 -1.83 -3.87 -11.14
CA PRO A 183 -2.08 -2.57 -11.77
C PRO A 183 -0.78 -1.93 -12.24
N VAL A 184 -0.85 -1.16 -13.33
CA VAL A 184 0.25 -0.33 -13.85
C VAL A 184 -0.30 0.97 -14.39
N LEU A 185 0.39 2.09 -14.15
CA LEU A 185 0.06 3.39 -14.75
C LEU A 185 1.12 3.74 -15.80
N LEU A 186 0.68 4.23 -16.95
CA LEU A 186 1.54 4.73 -18.03
C LEU A 186 1.51 6.25 -18.06
N SER A 187 2.66 6.92 -18.01
CA SER A 187 2.77 8.38 -18.09
C SER A 187 3.80 8.82 -19.14
N PHE A 188 3.51 9.93 -19.82
CA PHE A 188 4.25 10.46 -20.96
C PHE A 188 4.49 11.95 -20.74
N ASP A 189 5.76 12.35 -20.66
CA ASP A 189 6.15 13.71 -20.30
C ASP A 189 6.45 14.58 -21.53
N ASP A 190 6.41 15.90 -21.35
CA ASP A 190 6.80 16.96 -22.27
C ASP A 190 5.87 17.28 -23.45
N GLY A 191 4.87 16.47 -23.75
CA GLY A 191 3.96 16.75 -24.87
C GLY A 191 4.61 16.74 -26.25
N TYR A 192 5.47 15.78 -26.53
CA TYR A 192 6.10 15.56 -27.84
C TYR A 192 5.09 15.17 -28.92
N LEU A 193 5.38 15.51 -30.18
CA LEU A 193 4.55 15.10 -31.31
C LEU A 193 4.42 13.57 -31.43
N GLY A 194 5.49 12.84 -31.09
CA GLY A 194 5.47 11.37 -31.05
C GLY A 194 4.39 10.76 -30.14
N HIS A 195 3.89 11.51 -29.16
CA HIS A 195 2.78 11.07 -28.34
C HIS A 195 1.47 10.93 -29.15
N TYR A 196 1.22 11.84 -30.10
CA TYR A 196 0.06 11.76 -30.97
C TYR A 196 0.25 10.77 -32.13
N GLU A 197 1.46 10.79 -32.75
CA GLU A 197 1.72 9.97 -33.93
C GLU A 197 1.90 8.48 -33.64
N HIS A 198 2.44 8.14 -32.46
CA HIS A 198 2.85 6.77 -32.11
C HIS A 198 2.20 6.24 -30.84
N VAL A 199 2.21 7.02 -29.73
CA VAL A 199 1.73 6.54 -28.43
C VAL A 199 0.21 6.41 -28.42
N TYR A 200 -0.50 7.48 -28.75
CA TYR A 200 -1.95 7.53 -28.66
C TYR A 200 -2.66 6.48 -29.52
N PRO A 201 -2.28 6.24 -30.78
CA PRO A 201 -2.88 5.16 -31.58
C PRO A 201 -2.65 3.78 -30.99
N LEU A 202 -1.45 3.50 -30.46
CA LEU A 202 -1.15 2.23 -29.82
C LEU A 202 -1.95 2.04 -28.52
N LEU A 203 -2.03 3.08 -27.67
CA LEU A 203 -2.87 3.00 -26.47
C LEU A 203 -4.34 2.70 -26.79
N LYS A 204 -4.89 3.32 -27.85
CA LYS A 204 -6.24 3.02 -28.33
C LYS A 204 -6.38 1.59 -28.81
N GLN A 205 -5.41 1.10 -29.57
CA GLN A 205 -5.40 -0.28 -30.07
C GLN A 205 -5.43 -1.31 -28.94
N TYR A 206 -4.69 -1.04 -27.84
CA TYR A 206 -4.61 -1.92 -26.68
C TYR A 206 -5.72 -1.66 -25.65
N GLY A 207 -6.46 -0.57 -25.77
CA GLY A 207 -7.45 -0.14 -24.77
C GLY A 207 -6.81 0.30 -23.45
N TYR A 208 -5.58 0.84 -23.49
CA TYR A 208 -4.81 1.21 -22.31
C TYR A 208 -4.89 2.70 -22.01
N PRO A 209 -5.22 3.10 -20.77
CA PRO A 209 -5.19 4.49 -20.39
C PRO A 209 -3.74 5.00 -20.23
N GLY A 210 -3.55 6.31 -20.48
CA GLY A 210 -2.29 6.99 -20.32
C GLY A 210 -2.43 8.41 -19.79
N VAL A 211 -1.41 8.87 -19.09
CA VAL A 211 -1.31 10.24 -18.56
C VAL A 211 -0.32 11.03 -19.41
N PHE A 212 -0.76 12.16 -19.95
CA PHE A 212 0.09 13.04 -20.75
C PHE A 212 0.36 14.33 -19.97
N ALA A 213 1.59 14.50 -19.55
CA ALA A 213 2.07 15.68 -18.84
C ALA A 213 2.50 16.75 -19.86
N ILE A 214 1.74 17.83 -19.92
CA ILE A 214 1.89 18.83 -20.96
C ILE A 214 2.66 20.04 -20.46
N TYR A 215 3.80 20.26 -21.05
CA TYR A 215 4.61 21.46 -21.00
C TYR A 215 4.00 22.51 -21.95
N THR A 216 3.19 23.44 -21.39
CA THR A 216 2.32 24.31 -22.21
C THR A 216 3.10 25.24 -23.16
N GLY A 217 4.31 25.66 -22.78
CA GLY A 217 5.17 26.49 -23.59
C GLY A 217 5.71 25.81 -24.86
N LYS A 218 5.66 24.46 -24.92
CA LYS A 218 6.12 23.68 -26.08
C LYS A 218 5.02 23.45 -27.11
N VAL A 219 3.74 23.60 -26.72
CA VAL A 219 2.62 23.35 -27.62
C VAL A 219 2.71 24.26 -28.85
N GLU A 220 2.59 23.65 -30.05
CA GLU A 220 2.75 24.29 -31.35
C GLU A 220 4.16 24.88 -31.61
N ARG A 221 5.17 24.44 -30.83
CA ARG A 221 6.56 24.88 -30.98
C ARG A 221 7.50 23.72 -31.18
N ASN A 222 8.65 24.04 -31.72
CA ASN A 222 9.74 23.09 -31.90
C ASN A 222 11.01 23.61 -31.18
N TYR A 223 11.26 23.04 -30.00
CA TYR A 223 12.48 23.25 -29.22
C TYR A 223 13.49 22.11 -29.45
N GLY A 224 13.96 21.95 -30.69
CA GLY A 224 14.77 20.79 -31.10
C GLY A 224 13.94 19.58 -31.49
N ARG A 225 12.77 19.38 -30.86
CA ARG A 225 11.75 18.37 -31.19
C ARG A 225 10.35 19.00 -31.20
N PRO A 226 9.51 18.64 -32.18
CA PRO A 226 8.18 19.21 -32.29
C PRO A 226 7.29 18.82 -31.12
N GLY A 227 6.52 19.80 -30.63
CA GLY A 227 5.47 19.58 -29.66
C GLY A 227 4.12 19.28 -30.32
N LEU A 228 3.19 18.78 -29.52
CA LEU A 228 1.78 18.62 -29.89
C LEU A 228 1.14 19.97 -30.26
N THR A 229 0.14 19.94 -31.13
CA THR A 229 -0.73 21.09 -31.39
C THR A 229 -1.93 21.09 -30.42
N TRP A 230 -2.54 22.28 -30.23
CA TRP A 230 -3.78 22.36 -29.43
C TRP A 230 -4.93 21.56 -30.05
N ALA A 231 -4.95 21.38 -31.37
CA ALA A 231 -5.96 20.56 -32.06
C ALA A 231 -5.79 19.08 -31.68
N GLN A 232 -4.57 18.55 -31.74
CA GLN A 232 -4.25 17.18 -31.32
C GLN A 232 -4.52 16.95 -29.84
N LEU A 233 -4.14 17.89 -28.97
CA LEU A 233 -4.41 17.80 -27.54
C LEU A 233 -5.91 17.79 -27.23
N ARG A 234 -6.74 18.56 -27.95
CA ARG A 234 -8.21 18.52 -27.79
C ARG A 234 -8.79 17.17 -28.21
N GLU A 235 -8.31 16.59 -29.30
CA GLU A 235 -8.72 15.25 -29.71
C GLU A 235 -8.35 14.21 -28.64
N MET A 236 -7.10 14.22 -28.20
CA MET A 236 -6.64 13.31 -27.13
C MET A 236 -7.43 13.50 -25.83
N ALA A 237 -7.62 14.74 -25.39
CA ALA A 237 -8.35 15.04 -24.14
C ALA A 237 -9.84 14.66 -24.17
N ALA A 238 -10.43 14.50 -25.34
CA ALA A 238 -11.81 14.00 -25.51
C ALA A 238 -11.90 12.47 -25.40
N ASP A 239 -10.78 11.75 -25.48
CA ASP A 239 -10.74 10.29 -25.37
C ASP A 239 -10.71 9.88 -23.88
N PRO A 240 -11.60 8.98 -23.42
CA PRO A 240 -11.63 8.52 -22.03
C PRO A 240 -10.35 7.79 -21.59
N LEU A 241 -9.53 7.31 -22.51
CA LEU A 241 -8.25 6.68 -22.20
C LEU A 241 -7.15 7.69 -21.83
N VAL A 242 -7.37 8.99 -22.08
CA VAL A 242 -6.37 10.04 -21.91
C VAL A 242 -6.63 10.89 -20.68
N ALA A 243 -5.65 10.98 -19.80
CA ALA A 243 -5.62 11.96 -18.71
C ALA A 243 -4.58 13.04 -19.03
N ILE A 244 -4.99 14.31 -18.95
CA ILE A 244 -4.05 15.44 -19.11
C ILE A 244 -3.57 15.89 -17.73
N ALA A 245 -2.26 15.99 -17.58
CA ALA A 245 -1.59 16.59 -16.42
C ALA A 245 -0.81 17.84 -16.83
N SER A 246 -0.61 18.76 -15.92
CA SER A 246 0.25 19.92 -16.14
C SER A 246 1.72 19.57 -15.90
N HIS A 247 2.59 20.06 -16.77
CA HIS A 247 4.05 19.92 -16.64
C HIS A 247 4.74 21.30 -16.69
N SER A 248 4.16 22.29 -16.01
CA SER A 248 4.55 23.70 -16.00
C SER A 248 4.38 24.41 -17.36
N ILE A 249 4.86 25.65 -17.45
CA ILE A 249 4.81 26.46 -18.68
C ILE A 249 6.12 26.38 -19.45
N THR A 250 7.24 26.62 -18.77
CA THR A 250 8.57 26.76 -19.42
C THR A 250 9.50 25.57 -19.19
N HIS A 251 9.06 24.61 -18.37
CA HIS A 251 9.83 23.44 -17.98
C HIS A 251 11.18 23.81 -17.34
N PRO A 252 11.19 24.59 -16.24
CA PRO A 252 12.43 24.95 -15.58
C PRO A 252 13.12 23.71 -15.00
N LYS A 253 14.45 23.69 -15.01
CA LYS A 253 15.21 22.55 -14.47
C LYS A 253 14.92 22.25 -13.00
N ASN A 254 14.60 23.28 -12.24
CA ASN A 254 14.22 23.13 -10.85
C ASN A 254 13.26 24.27 -10.46
N LEU A 255 12.03 23.91 -10.16
CA LEU A 255 11.01 24.84 -9.69
C LEU A 255 11.37 25.51 -8.34
N ALA A 256 12.22 24.87 -7.53
CA ALA A 256 12.65 25.41 -6.25
C ALA A 256 13.62 26.61 -6.39
N ASP A 257 14.23 26.79 -7.55
CA ASP A 257 15.14 27.91 -7.82
C ASP A 257 14.40 29.19 -8.23
N LEU A 258 13.11 29.09 -8.56
CA LEU A 258 12.27 30.22 -8.98
C LEU A 258 11.85 31.06 -7.78
N ASP A 259 11.59 32.35 -8.00
CA ASP A 259 10.95 33.16 -6.99
C ASP A 259 9.45 32.79 -6.82
N ASP A 260 8.77 33.35 -5.80
CA ASP A 260 7.38 33.01 -5.52
C ASP A 260 6.38 33.46 -6.59
N HIS A 261 6.71 34.48 -7.37
CA HIS A 261 5.88 34.95 -8.45
C HIS A 261 6.02 34.03 -9.66
N GLU A 262 7.26 33.72 -10.06
CA GLU A 262 7.59 32.81 -11.15
C GLU A 262 7.05 31.40 -10.87
N LEU A 263 7.29 30.87 -9.66
CA LEU A 263 6.77 29.57 -9.25
C LEU A 263 5.24 29.50 -9.36
N ARG A 264 4.55 30.53 -8.85
CA ARG A 264 3.09 30.61 -8.94
C ARG A 264 2.62 30.64 -10.39
N TRP A 265 3.30 31.41 -11.24
CA TRP A 265 3.01 31.51 -12.65
C TRP A 265 3.18 30.16 -13.36
N GLU A 266 4.29 29.47 -13.16
CA GLU A 266 4.56 28.13 -13.73
C GLU A 266 3.48 27.11 -13.35
N VAL A 267 3.05 27.12 -12.11
CA VAL A 267 2.12 26.11 -11.56
C VAL A 267 0.65 26.44 -11.85
N THR A 268 0.25 27.72 -11.67
CA THR A 268 -1.18 28.12 -11.77
C THR A 268 -1.59 28.39 -13.21
N GLU A 269 -0.75 29.14 -13.97
CA GLU A 269 -1.10 29.51 -15.33
C GLU A 269 -1.03 28.31 -16.29
N SER A 270 -0.12 27.36 -16.08
CA SER A 270 -0.11 26.11 -16.86
C SER A 270 -1.43 25.36 -16.74
N LYS A 271 -1.97 25.26 -15.54
CA LYS A 271 -3.30 24.67 -15.28
C LYS A 271 -4.40 25.45 -16.03
N ARG A 272 -4.45 26.74 -15.82
CA ARG A 272 -5.46 27.62 -16.44
C ARG A 272 -5.44 27.53 -17.97
N ILE A 273 -4.25 27.56 -18.57
CA ILE A 273 -4.07 27.44 -20.02
C ILE A 273 -4.61 26.09 -20.53
N LEU A 274 -4.25 24.99 -19.87
CA LEU A 274 -4.72 23.65 -20.27
C LEU A 274 -6.24 23.55 -20.14
N GLU A 275 -6.82 23.99 -19.04
CA GLU A 275 -8.26 23.95 -18.79
C GLU A 275 -9.03 24.81 -19.81
N GLU A 276 -8.55 26.02 -20.12
CA GLU A 276 -9.15 26.93 -21.12
C GLU A 276 -9.06 26.36 -22.54
N LYS A 277 -7.90 25.83 -22.92
CA LYS A 277 -7.67 25.33 -24.29
C LYS A 277 -8.32 23.99 -24.59
N LEU A 278 -8.48 23.14 -23.58
CA LEU A 278 -8.94 21.77 -23.75
C LEU A 278 -10.38 21.55 -23.26
N GLY A 279 -10.92 22.42 -22.41
CA GLY A 279 -12.26 22.27 -21.82
C GLY A 279 -12.36 21.11 -20.81
N VAL A 280 -11.25 20.65 -20.23
CA VAL A 280 -11.19 19.58 -19.23
C VAL A 280 -10.64 20.09 -17.92
N SER A 281 -10.95 19.42 -16.80
CA SER A 281 -10.35 19.76 -15.51
C SER A 281 -8.97 19.10 -15.37
N VAL A 282 -7.94 19.90 -15.11
CA VAL A 282 -6.56 19.45 -14.91
C VAL A 282 -6.27 19.31 -13.41
N LYS A 283 -6.36 18.08 -12.92
CA LYS A 283 -6.30 17.78 -11.49
C LYS A 283 -4.89 17.40 -11.00
N HIS A 284 -3.96 17.13 -11.91
CA HIS A 284 -2.67 16.51 -11.62
C HIS A 284 -1.52 17.36 -12.17
N PHE A 285 -0.43 17.38 -11.42
CA PHE A 285 0.81 18.05 -11.79
C PHE A 285 1.92 17.01 -11.97
N VAL A 286 2.90 17.31 -12.81
CA VAL A 286 4.12 16.53 -12.96
C VAL A 286 5.30 17.48 -12.81
N TYR A 287 6.19 17.21 -11.87
CA TYR A 287 7.34 18.08 -11.62
C TYR A 287 8.35 17.97 -12.78
N PRO A 288 8.71 19.09 -13.44
CA PRO A 288 9.84 19.12 -14.37
C PRO A 288 11.10 18.56 -13.72
N GLU A 289 11.81 17.65 -14.42
CA GLU A 289 13.00 16.95 -13.93
C GLU A 289 12.78 16.17 -12.61
N GLY A 290 11.55 16.07 -12.12
CA GLY A 290 11.21 15.45 -10.84
C GLY A 290 11.57 16.29 -9.62
N ASN A 291 12.12 17.49 -9.75
CA ASN A 291 12.62 18.32 -8.66
C ASN A 291 11.52 19.12 -7.97
N TYR A 292 11.48 19.06 -6.65
CA TYR A 292 10.58 19.84 -5.81
C TYR A 292 11.15 20.03 -4.39
N ASP A 293 10.61 20.99 -3.66
CA ASP A 293 10.76 21.16 -2.21
C ASP A 293 9.39 21.41 -1.57
N GLU A 294 9.32 21.62 -0.27
CA GLU A 294 8.06 21.85 0.46
C GLU A 294 7.36 23.16 0.02
N ARG A 295 8.11 24.17 -0.44
CA ARG A 295 7.57 25.42 -0.99
C ARG A 295 6.88 25.16 -2.33
N VAL A 296 7.49 24.37 -3.19
CA VAL A 296 6.93 23.95 -4.50
C VAL A 296 5.69 23.08 -4.28
N LYS A 297 5.73 22.08 -3.37
CA LYS A 297 4.55 21.28 -2.99
C LYS A 297 3.41 22.15 -2.48
N ALA A 298 3.71 23.14 -1.65
CA ALA A 298 2.71 24.08 -1.16
C ALA A 298 2.11 24.94 -2.28
N ALA A 299 2.87 25.33 -3.31
CA ALA A 299 2.36 26.06 -4.48
C ALA A 299 1.43 25.17 -5.33
N VAL A 300 1.81 23.91 -5.59
CA VAL A 300 1.00 22.91 -6.28
C VAL A 300 -0.30 22.63 -5.54
N ARG A 301 -0.25 22.48 -4.21
CA ARG A 301 -1.44 22.35 -3.36
C ARG A 301 -2.37 23.57 -3.46
N ARG A 302 -1.83 24.79 -3.36
CA ARG A 302 -2.60 26.04 -3.47
C ARG A 302 -3.26 26.24 -4.83
N ALA A 303 -2.64 25.75 -5.90
CA ALA A 303 -3.23 25.74 -7.25
C ALA A 303 -4.37 24.72 -7.42
N GLY A 304 -4.67 23.94 -6.38
CA GLY A 304 -5.80 23.00 -6.35
C GLY A 304 -5.54 21.69 -7.10
N TYR A 305 -4.28 21.30 -7.27
CA TYR A 305 -3.98 19.96 -7.77
C TYR A 305 -4.24 18.90 -6.68
N ARG A 306 -4.72 17.74 -7.10
CA ARG A 306 -5.05 16.62 -6.22
C ARG A 306 -3.90 15.64 -6.05
N SER A 307 -2.98 15.61 -7.01
CA SER A 307 -1.74 14.85 -6.90
C SER A 307 -0.65 15.49 -7.74
N ALA A 308 0.59 15.10 -7.44
CA ALA A 308 1.74 15.43 -8.27
C ALA A 308 2.67 14.22 -8.41
N LEU A 309 3.17 14.01 -9.63
CA LEU A 309 4.09 12.93 -9.95
C LEU A 309 5.52 13.48 -9.96
N THR A 310 6.42 12.70 -9.39
CA THR A 310 7.86 12.97 -9.38
C THR A 310 8.65 11.80 -9.93
N MET A 311 9.95 11.84 -9.85
CA MET A 311 10.85 10.71 -10.10
C MET A 311 12.10 10.84 -9.24
N SER A 312 12.68 9.72 -8.86
CA SER A 312 13.98 9.68 -8.20
C SER A 312 15.00 9.04 -9.13
N ASN A 313 16.16 9.68 -9.30
CA ASN A 313 17.30 9.10 -10.01
C ASN A 313 18.14 8.16 -9.13
N GLN A 314 17.82 8.07 -7.83
CA GLN A 314 18.62 7.33 -6.85
C GLN A 314 17.94 6.06 -6.38
N VAL A 315 16.60 6.06 -6.29
CA VAL A 315 15.83 4.96 -5.72
C VAL A 315 14.62 4.65 -6.60
N ASP A 316 14.46 3.38 -6.96
CA ASP A 316 13.26 2.88 -7.64
C ASP A 316 12.14 2.71 -6.61
N ARG A 317 11.07 3.52 -6.69
CA ARG A 317 9.90 3.46 -5.79
C ARG A 317 8.61 3.25 -6.56
N PHE A 318 7.73 2.47 -5.95
CA PHE A 318 6.35 2.31 -6.40
C PHE A 318 5.48 3.44 -5.81
N ALA A 319 4.35 3.73 -6.44
CA ALA A 319 3.46 4.81 -6.00
C ALA A 319 3.03 4.70 -4.53
N SER A 320 2.83 3.49 -4.03
CA SER A 320 2.50 3.21 -2.62
C SER A 320 3.62 3.50 -1.62
N GLU A 321 4.87 3.58 -2.10
CA GLU A 321 6.07 3.87 -1.30
C GLU A 321 6.40 5.36 -1.27
N SER A 322 5.67 6.18 -2.02
CA SER A 322 5.82 7.63 -2.11
C SER A 322 5.56 8.31 -0.77
N GLU A 323 6.09 9.51 -0.58
CA GLU A 323 5.90 10.28 0.65
C GLU A 323 4.42 10.62 0.86
N ASP A 324 3.81 11.25 -0.14
CA ASP A 324 2.41 11.66 -0.14
C ASP A 324 1.84 11.79 -1.57
N LEU A 325 0.58 12.23 -1.70
CA LEU A 325 -0.10 12.41 -2.98
C LEU A 325 0.48 13.54 -3.84
N LEU A 326 1.24 14.44 -3.26
CA LEU A 326 1.90 15.54 -3.98
C LEU A 326 3.36 15.21 -4.35
N SER A 327 3.77 13.95 -4.18
CA SER A 327 5.12 13.48 -4.53
C SER A 327 5.12 12.01 -4.92
N ILE A 328 4.17 11.59 -5.79
CA ILE A 328 4.04 10.20 -6.24
C ILE A 328 5.23 9.83 -7.13
N ASP A 329 6.02 8.86 -6.68
CA ASP A 329 7.21 8.38 -7.39
C ASP A 329 6.87 7.61 -8.66
N ARG A 330 7.78 7.64 -9.63
CA ARG A 330 7.68 6.96 -10.93
C ARG A 330 8.95 6.15 -11.22
N LEU A 331 8.78 5.14 -12.04
CA LEU A 331 9.86 4.32 -12.59
C LEU A 331 10.09 4.70 -14.06
N GLY A 332 11.33 4.86 -14.48
CA GLY A 332 11.64 5.04 -15.90
C GLY A 332 11.24 3.80 -16.73
N GLN A 333 10.98 3.96 -18.02
CA GLN A 333 10.59 2.89 -18.94
C GLN A 333 11.57 1.69 -18.95
N SER A 334 12.85 1.91 -18.66
CA SER A 334 13.86 0.85 -18.54
C SER A 334 13.63 -0.11 -17.35
N LYS A 335 12.70 0.25 -16.44
CA LYS A 335 12.33 -0.56 -15.25
C LYS A 335 11.08 -1.41 -15.48
N LEU A 336 10.63 -1.58 -16.71
CA LEU A 336 9.44 -2.39 -17.03
C LEU A 336 9.53 -3.81 -16.45
N SER A 337 10.69 -4.48 -16.53
CA SER A 337 10.88 -5.81 -15.96
C SER A 337 10.71 -5.83 -14.43
N LEU A 338 11.18 -4.78 -13.74
CA LEU A 338 10.95 -4.61 -12.30
C LEU A 338 9.45 -4.41 -12.01
N ALA A 339 8.79 -3.56 -12.79
CA ALA A 339 7.35 -3.32 -12.67
C ALA A 339 6.55 -4.62 -12.85
N ILE A 340 6.84 -5.41 -13.89
CA ILE A 340 6.21 -6.70 -14.16
C ILE A 340 6.40 -7.69 -13.00
N ALA A 341 7.62 -7.78 -12.48
CA ALA A 341 7.96 -8.74 -11.44
C ALA A 341 7.34 -8.42 -10.07
N GLN A 342 7.06 -7.15 -9.79
CA GLN A 342 6.72 -6.71 -8.43
C GLN A 342 5.38 -5.97 -8.31
N THR A 343 4.65 -5.76 -9.40
CA THR A 343 3.34 -5.10 -9.32
C THR A 343 2.35 -5.92 -8.49
N ASP A 344 1.67 -5.24 -7.56
CA ASP A 344 0.61 -5.79 -6.73
C ASP A 344 -0.40 -4.68 -6.40
N GLY A 345 -1.68 -4.91 -6.66
CA GLY A 345 -2.78 -3.99 -6.34
C GLY A 345 -3.08 -3.84 -4.86
N GLY A 346 -2.32 -4.53 -4.03
CA GLY A 346 -2.53 -4.57 -2.58
C GLY A 346 -3.55 -5.63 -2.17
N ALA A 347 -3.75 -5.72 -0.87
CA ALA A 347 -4.65 -6.69 -0.29
C ALA A 347 -6.12 -6.35 -0.59
N PRO A 348 -6.95 -7.33 -0.94
CA PRO A 348 -8.39 -7.10 -1.07
C PRO A 348 -8.99 -6.64 0.26
N LEU A 349 -10.04 -5.83 0.21
CA LEU A 349 -10.80 -5.45 1.40
C LEU A 349 -11.40 -6.70 2.07
N PRO A 350 -11.51 -6.71 3.43
CA PRO A 350 -12.21 -7.79 4.11
C PRO A 350 -13.67 -7.85 3.64
N PRO A 351 -14.30 -9.04 3.67
CA PRO A 351 -15.71 -9.16 3.33
C PRO A 351 -16.57 -8.21 4.16
N PRO A 352 -17.68 -7.67 3.62
CA PRO A 352 -18.59 -6.80 4.37
C PRO A 352 -19.04 -7.46 5.68
N GLY A 353 -18.86 -6.76 6.82
CA GLY A 353 -19.21 -7.27 8.14
C GLY A 353 -18.14 -8.12 8.85
N SER A 354 -17.01 -8.43 8.19
CA SER A 354 -15.88 -9.13 8.80
C SER A 354 -14.85 -8.13 9.33
N ALA A 355 -14.45 -8.31 10.60
CA ALA A 355 -13.36 -7.54 11.21
C ALA A 355 -11.97 -8.06 10.81
N PHE A 356 -11.88 -9.26 10.20
CA PHE A 356 -10.64 -9.93 9.79
C PHE A 356 -10.81 -10.60 8.41
N ASN A 357 -9.72 -10.71 7.68
CA ASN A 357 -9.69 -11.30 6.35
C ASN A 357 -8.75 -12.52 6.33
N PHE A 358 -9.33 -13.70 6.53
CA PHE A 358 -8.63 -14.99 6.44
C PHE A 358 -8.82 -15.70 5.10
N THR A 359 -9.48 -15.04 4.14
CA THR A 359 -9.77 -15.58 2.80
C THR A 359 -8.79 -15.11 1.72
N ALA A 360 -7.93 -14.14 2.03
CA ALA A 360 -6.92 -13.67 1.10
C ALA A 360 -5.80 -14.72 0.93
N PRO A 361 -5.26 -14.91 -0.27
CA PRO A 361 -4.11 -15.78 -0.48
C PRO A 361 -2.87 -15.28 0.27
N VAL A 362 -2.02 -16.19 0.71
CA VAL A 362 -0.75 -15.82 1.37
C VAL A 362 0.21 -15.22 0.34
N ARG A 363 0.74 -14.03 0.64
CA ARG A 363 1.65 -13.27 -0.24
C ARG A 363 2.91 -12.85 0.48
N LYS A 364 4.06 -13.06 -0.18
CA LYS A 364 5.37 -12.59 0.30
C LYS A 364 5.56 -11.11 -0.03
N ARG A 365 6.07 -10.33 0.93
CA ARG A 365 6.46 -8.93 0.76
C ARG A 365 7.86 -8.71 1.32
N GLN A 366 8.62 -7.86 0.66
CA GLN A 366 9.92 -7.38 1.16
C GLN A 366 9.86 -5.86 1.13
N LEU A 367 10.19 -5.24 2.24
CA LEU A 367 10.18 -3.79 2.42
C LEU A 367 11.56 -3.36 2.92
N GLU A 368 12.01 -2.20 2.50
CA GLU A 368 13.17 -1.54 3.07
C GLU A 368 12.76 -0.16 3.57
N LEU A 369 12.84 0.04 4.88
CA LEU A 369 12.47 1.27 5.55
C LEU A 369 13.63 1.68 6.47
N ASP A 370 14.14 2.90 6.31
CA ASP A 370 15.26 3.45 7.08
C ASP A 370 16.49 2.53 7.12
N GLY A 371 16.79 1.84 6.00
CA GLY A 371 17.91 0.90 5.90
C GLY A 371 17.66 -0.46 6.59
N VAL A 372 16.45 -0.72 7.07
CA VAL A 372 16.05 -2.00 7.64
C VAL A 372 15.18 -2.76 6.65
N ARG A 373 15.62 -3.94 6.25
CA ARG A 373 14.87 -4.86 5.39
C ARG A 373 13.95 -5.73 6.25
N LEU A 374 12.67 -5.72 5.90
CA LEU A 374 11.64 -6.56 6.48
C LEU A 374 11.21 -7.60 5.46
N VAL A 375 11.17 -8.86 5.85
CA VAL A 375 10.56 -9.95 5.06
C VAL A 375 9.31 -10.38 5.80
N LEU A 376 8.17 -10.32 5.13
CA LEU A 376 6.89 -10.68 5.73
C LEU A 376 5.98 -11.41 4.74
N PHE A 377 5.05 -12.18 5.28
CA PHE A 377 3.95 -12.79 4.56
C PHE A 377 2.64 -12.32 5.16
N SER A 378 1.65 -12.03 4.33
CA SER A 378 0.30 -11.62 4.73
C SER A 378 -0.76 -12.45 4.04
N GLY A 379 -1.92 -12.61 4.69
CA GLY A 379 -3.03 -13.40 4.17
C GLY A 379 -3.11 -14.82 4.76
N GLY A 380 -4.05 -15.62 4.26
CA GLY A 380 -4.32 -16.95 4.75
C GLY A 380 -4.96 -16.98 6.14
N ARG A 381 -4.95 -18.16 6.78
CA ARG A 381 -5.46 -18.39 8.13
C ARG A 381 -4.31 -18.58 9.10
N PRO A 382 -4.29 -17.88 10.24
CA PRO A 382 -3.26 -18.08 11.24
C PRO A 382 -3.50 -19.39 12.01
N VAL A 383 -2.44 -20.19 12.15
CA VAL A 383 -2.45 -21.48 12.87
C VAL A 383 -1.23 -21.57 13.76
N THR A 384 -1.42 -21.91 15.02
CA THR A 384 -0.35 -22.16 15.96
C THR A 384 0.11 -23.62 15.89
N LEU A 385 1.43 -23.84 15.82
CA LEU A 385 2.03 -25.17 15.79
C LEU A 385 2.94 -25.34 17.00
N HIS A 386 2.70 -26.38 17.80
CA HIS A 386 3.53 -26.75 18.94
C HIS A 386 4.10 -28.15 18.71
N ALA A 387 5.43 -28.23 18.62
CA ALA A 387 6.14 -29.47 18.35
C ALA A 387 6.46 -30.25 19.64
N ASP A 388 6.76 -31.52 19.52
CA ASP A 388 7.12 -32.40 20.64
C ASP A 388 8.56 -32.18 21.14
N SER A 389 9.40 -31.48 20.35
CA SER A 389 10.75 -31.07 20.69
C SER A 389 11.06 -29.73 20.01
N ARG A 390 12.34 -29.38 19.87
CA ARG A 390 12.79 -28.17 19.20
C ARG A 390 13.30 -28.49 17.82
N TYR A 391 12.76 -27.77 16.84
CA TYR A 391 13.10 -27.91 15.43
C TYR A 391 13.32 -26.55 14.78
N GLN A 392 13.89 -26.54 13.58
CA GLN A 392 13.83 -25.35 12.73
C GLN A 392 12.36 -25.08 12.32
N VAL A 393 12.00 -23.83 12.10
CA VAL A 393 10.61 -23.50 11.72
C VAL A 393 10.21 -24.19 10.42
N SER A 394 11.12 -24.35 9.45
CA SER A 394 10.87 -25.13 8.23
C SER A 394 10.58 -26.60 8.50
N GLU A 395 11.21 -27.21 9.51
CA GLU A 395 10.95 -28.60 9.92
C GLU A 395 9.58 -28.71 10.63
N ILE A 396 9.19 -27.72 11.46
CA ILE A 396 7.88 -27.69 12.15
C ILE A 396 6.74 -27.66 11.12
N ILE A 397 6.88 -26.90 10.04
CA ILE A 397 5.84 -26.78 9.01
C ILE A 397 5.92 -27.87 7.93
N ALA A 398 6.99 -28.66 7.90
CA ALA A 398 7.10 -29.76 6.96
C ALA A 398 5.91 -30.72 7.11
N ASN A 399 5.33 -31.13 5.99
CA ASN A 399 4.13 -31.98 5.93
C ASN A 399 2.84 -31.34 6.49
N THR A 400 2.81 -30.01 6.64
CA THR A 400 1.58 -29.25 6.93
C THR A 400 1.18 -28.43 5.70
N PRO A 401 -0.07 -27.93 5.62
CA PRO A 401 -0.48 -26.98 4.57
C PRO A 401 0.11 -25.57 4.73
N ALA A 402 1.00 -25.31 5.68
CA ALA A 402 1.55 -23.99 5.92
C ALA A 402 2.31 -23.45 4.70
N VAL A 403 1.98 -22.24 4.27
CA VAL A 403 2.70 -21.52 3.20
C VAL A 403 3.94 -20.84 3.76
N ALA A 404 3.78 -20.20 4.94
CA ALA A 404 4.87 -19.53 5.64
C ALA A 404 4.66 -19.65 7.16
N ALA A 405 5.74 -19.59 7.92
CA ALA A 405 5.69 -19.57 9.37
C ALA A 405 6.87 -18.80 9.97
N VAL A 406 6.62 -18.24 11.14
CA VAL A 406 7.59 -17.56 11.98
C VAL A 406 7.72 -18.33 13.30
N ASP A 407 8.85 -18.21 14.00
CA ASP A 407 8.99 -18.71 15.37
C ASP A 407 7.88 -18.13 16.27
N GLY A 408 7.62 -18.78 17.38
CA GLY A 408 6.47 -18.44 18.22
C GLY A 408 6.83 -17.72 19.52
N GLY A 409 6.05 -18.02 20.56
CA GLY A 409 6.23 -17.43 21.89
C GLY A 409 7.46 -17.94 22.62
N PHE A 410 7.78 -17.33 23.75
CA PHE A 410 8.93 -17.68 24.58
C PHE A 410 8.82 -19.08 25.19
N PHE A 411 9.94 -19.80 25.22
CA PHE A 411 10.04 -21.15 25.74
C PHE A 411 11.14 -21.29 26.80
N SER A 412 11.05 -22.33 27.63
CA SER A 412 12.02 -22.58 28.69
C SER A 412 13.35 -23.05 28.13
N MET A 413 14.44 -22.44 28.56
CA MET A 413 15.82 -22.83 28.21
C MET A 413 16.44 -23.83 29.17
N LYS A 414 15.66 -24.37 30.12
CA LYS A 414 16.17 -25.24 31.19
C LYS A 414 16.79 -26.55 30.65
N TYR A 415 16.22 -27.10 29.58
CA TYR A 415 16.74 -28.29 28.91
C TYR A 415 16.77 -28.04 27.40
N LEU A 416 17.77 -28.56 26.72
CA LEU A 416 18.03 -28.28 25.29
C LEU A 416 16.99 -28.87 24.35
N ASP A 417 16.38 -29.97 24.74
CA ASP A 417 15.35 -30.71 23.99
C ASP A 417 13.91 -30.45 24.46
N SER A 418 13.77 -29.60 25.48
CA SER A 418 12.46 -29.32 26.10
C SER A 418 11.60 -28.48 25.18
N ASN A 419 10.34 -28.91 24.95
CA ASN A 419 9.30 -28.16 24.28
C ASN A 419 8.42 -27.30 25.22
N VAL A 420 8.83 -27.13 26.47
CA VAL A 420 8.06 -26.39 27.50
C VAL A 420 8.01 -24.91 27.16
N MET A 421 6.81 -24.42 26.91
CA MET A 421 6.55 -22.98 26.70
C MET A 421 6.45 -22.24 28.03
N ILE A 422 6.84 -20.94 28.07
CA ILE A 422 6.65 -20.10 29.26
C ILE A 422 5.16 -19.79 29.45
N GLY A 423 4.45 -19.42 28.41
CA GLY A 423 3.01 -19.22 28.39
C GLY A 423 2.24 -20.45 27.86
N PRO A 424 0.90 -20.49 28.05
CA PRO A 424 0.09 -21.55 27.46
C PRO A 424 0.08 -21.49 25.93
N VAL A 425 -0.11 -22.66 25.32
CA VAL A 425 -0.36 -22.81 23.88
C VAL A 425 -1.59 -23.68 23.67
N TYR A 426 -2.46 -23.25 22.77
CA TYR A 426 -3.55 -24.06 22.25
C TYR A 426 -3.44 -24.07 20.73
N SER A 427 -3.46 -25.25 20.13
CA SER A 427 -3.24 -25.44 18.70
C SER A 427 -4.38 -26.24 18.07
N GLN A 428 -5.04 -25.66 17.07
CA GLN A 428 -6.07 -26.38 16.30
C GLN A 428 -5.47 -27.56 15.52
N ASN A 429 -4.19 -27.49 15.17
CA ASN A 429 -3.51 -28.55 14.41
C ASN A 429 -3.45 -29.89 15.20
N THR A 430 -3.32 -29.80 16.52
CA THR A 430 -3.27 -30.97 17.40
C THR A 430 -4.54 -31.14 18.25
N GLY A 431 -5.36 -30.09 18.37
CA GLY A 431 -6.48 -30.02 19.32
C GLY A 431 -6.03 -30.00 20.79
N GLN A 432 -4.74 -29.84 21.05
CA GLN A 432 -4.17 -29.91 22.39
C GLN A 432 -3.95 -28.54 23.00
N PHE A 433 -4.29 -28.42 24.28
CA PHE A 433 -3.92 -27.31 25.13
C PHE A 433 -2.74 -27.72 26.01
N VAL A 434 -1.66 -26.96 25.92
CA VAL A 434 -0.46 -27.13 26.74
C VAL A 434 -0.37 -25.95 27.70
N PRO A 435 -0.44 -26.16 29.05
CA PRO A 435 -0.29 -25.08 30.01
C PRO A 435 1.13 -24.55 29.99
N GLY A 436 1.30 -23.27 30.33
CA GLY A 436 2.62 -22.65 30.47
C GLY A 436 3.41 -23.18 31.67
N SER A 437 4.73 -22.95 31.64
CA SER A 437 5.67 -23.38 32.68
C SER A 437 5.27 -22.91 34.07
N ALA A 438 5.05 -23.83 34.99
CA ALA A 438 4.69 -23.52 36.37
C ALA A 438 5.74 -22.63 37.09
N TRP A 439 6.99 -22.64 36.62
CA TRP A 439 8.10 -21.90 37.24
C TRP A 439 8.28 -20.48 36.69
N ASP A 440 7.90 -20.27 35.44
CA ASP A 440 8.23 -19.03 34.71
C ASP A 440 6.99 -18.21 34.34
N ILE A 441 5.81 -18.80 34.39
CA ILE A 441 4.56 -18.21 33.92
C ILE A 441 4.21 -16.86 34.59
N SER A 442 4.56 -16.72 35.88
CA SER A 442 4.34 -15.48 36.62
C SER A 442 5.16 -14.29 36.08
N LYS A 443 6.25 -14.56 35.37
CA LYS A 443 7.14 -13.54 34.79
C LYS A 443 6.55 -12.89 33.54
N ILE A 444 5.50 -13.46 32.96
CA ILE A 444 4.89 -13.01 31.71
C ILE A 444 3.49 -12.42 31.89
N GLY A 445 3.08 -12.13 33.13
CA GLY A 445 1.82 -11.45 33.41
C GLY A 445 1.74 -10.09 32.69
N GLY A 446 0.58 -9.78 32.11
CA GLY A 446 0.35 -8.54 31.36
C GLY A 446 0.87 -8.53 29.92
N ARG A 447 1.61 -9.56 29.47
CA ARG A 447 2.05 -9.68 28.06
C ARG A 447 0.90 -10.03 27.12
N PRO A 448 1.04 -9.83 25.80
CA PRO A 448 -0.04 -10.13 24.86
C PRO A 448 -0.37 -11.63 24.87
N LEU A 449 -1.59 -11.99 25.29
CA LEU A 449 -2.22 -13.25 24.96
C LEU A 449 -2.95 -13.07 23.63
N VAL A 450 -2.58 -13.85 22.65
CA VAL A 450 -3.20 -13.89 21.34
C VAL A 450 -4.18 -15.05 21.30
N LEU A 451 -5.43 -14.76 20.97
CA LEU A 451 -6.50 -15.74 20.77
C LEU A 451 -6.95 -15.66 19.31
N VAL A 452 -6.95 -16.78 18.63
CA VAL A 452 -7.43 -16.91 17.25
C VAL A 452 -8.69 -17.75 17.25
N GLY A 453 -9.70 -17.29 16.55
CA GLY A 453 -10.95 -18.02 16.29
C GLY A 453 -11.25 -18.04 14.78
N PRO A 454 -12.35 -18.68 14.38
CA PRO A 454 -12.72 -18.79 12.95
C PRO A 454 -12.84 -17.43 12.24
N ASP A 455 -13.39 -16.44 12.95
CA ASP A 455 -13.76 -15.14 12.40
C ASP A 455 -12.90 -13.97 12.90
N GLY A 456 -11.85 -14.25 13.69
CA GLY A 456 -11.05 -13.15 14.20
C GLY A 456 -9.98 -13.46 15.22
N VAL A 457 -9.34 -12.39 15.69
CA VAL A 457 -8.24 -12.43 16.64
C VAL A 457 -8.53 -11.48 17.80
N LYS A 458 -8.19 -11.90 19.02
CA LYS A 458 -8.16 -11.01 20.19
C LYS A 458 -6.76 -10.92 20.77
N PHE A 459 -6.36 -9.72 21.12
CA PHE A 459 -5.12 -9.42 21.84
C PHE A 459 -5.48 -8.87 23.20
N ILE A 460 -5.14 -9.61 24.26
CA ILE A 460 -5.48 -9.21 25.64
C ILE A 460 -4.27 -9.33 26.54
N PRO A 461 -4.20 -8.58 27.66
CA PRO A 461 -3.18 -8.82 28.67
C PRO A 461 -3.33 -10.21 29.29
N PHE A 462 -2.25 -10.96 29.31
CA PHE A 462 -2.21 -12.31 29.90
C PHE A 462 -2.28 -12.25 31.43
N ASP A 463 -3.20 -13.01 32.01
CA ASP A 463 -3.27 -13.25 33.47
C ASP A 463 -2.88 -14.71 33.74
N PRO A 464 -1.77 -14.98 34.44
CA PRO A 464 -1.31 -16.34 34.72
C PRO A 464 -2.30 -17.21 35.52
N GLN A 465 -3.15 -16.60 36.32
CA GLN A 465 -4.12 -17.34 37.14
C GLN A 465 -5.38 -17.69 36.36
N LEU A 466 -5.83 -16.79 35.50
CA LEU A 466 -7.10 -16.96 34.75
C LEU A 466 -6.88 -17.69 33.41
N HIS A 467 -5.77 -17.45 32.74
CA HIS A 467 -5.57 -17.83 31.32
C HIS A 467 -4.66 -19.04 31.11
N ASN A 468 -4.15 -19.66 32.20
CA ASN A 468 -3.33 -20.89 32.09
C ASN A 468 -4.15 -22.16 32.04
N THR A 469 -5.39 -22.06 31.58
CA THR A 469 -6.30 -23.21 31.38
C THR A 469 -7.15 -22.96 30.13
N LEU A 470 -7.50 -24.02 29.41
CA LEU A 470 -8.41 -23.92 28.26
C LEU A 470 -9.77 -23.33 28.62
N ALA A 471 -10.29 -23.70 29.81
CA ALA A 471 -11.54 -23.14 30.30
C ALA A 471 -11.48 -21.62 30.55
N GLY A 472 -10.34 -21.13 31.06
CA GLY A 472 -10.10 -19.69 31.23
C GLY A 472 -10.02 -18.95 29.89
N ILE A 473 -9.34 -19.53 28.90
CA ILE A 473 -9.25 -18.97 27.55
C ILE A 473 -10.60 -18.95 26.84
N ARG A 474 -11.38 -20.04 26.94
CA ARG A 474 -12.72 -20.14 26.33
C ARG A 474 -13.76 -19.17 26.93
N LYS A 475 -13.57 -18.68 28.13
CA LYS A 475 -14.40 -17.60 28.66
C LYS A 475 -14.23 -16.28 27.90
N LEU A 476 -13.08 -16.07 27.31
CA LEU A 476 -12.75 -14.87 26.55
C LEU A 476 -13.12 -15.00 25.07
N MET A 477 -12.93 -16.20 24.51
CA MET A 477 -13.26 -16.58 23.15
C MET A 477 -13.76 -18.03 23.15
N PRO A 478 -15.09 -18.26 23.16
CA PRO A 478 -15.67 -19.62 23.26
C PRO A 478 -15.26 -20.54 22.09
N ASP A 479 -15.12 -19.97 20.93
CA ASP A 479 -14.77 -20.61 19.65
C ASP A 479 -13.26 -20.55 19.31
N VAL A 480 -12.41 -20.27 20.31
CA VAL A 480 -10.96 -20.22 20.14
C VAL A 480 -10.43 -21.51 19.52
N THR A 481 -9.65 -21.35 18.46
CA THR A 481 -8.96 -22.45 17.78
C THR A 481 -7.48 -22.50 18.13
N ASP A 482 -6.87 -21.35 18.34
CA ASP A 482 -5.45 -21.22 18.66
C ASP A 482 -5.21 -20.15 19.73
N ALA A 483 -4.20 -20.36 20.57
CA ALA A 483 -3.79 -19.38 21.56
C ALA A 483 -2.30 -19.50 21.89
N PHE A 484 -1.65 -18.37 22.12
CA PHE A 484 -0.27 -18.31 22.63
C PHE A 484 0.01 -16.97 23.30
N VAL A 485 1.07 -16.90 24.13
CA VAL A 485 1.52 -15.65 24.74
C VAL A 485 2.75 -15.13 24.00
N ALA A 486 2.65 -13.91 23.50
CA ALA A 486 3.73 -13.22 22.81
C ALA A 486 4.60 -12.38 23.77
N GLY A 487 5.68 -11.82 23.26
CA GLY A 487 6.65 -11.05 24.05
C GLY A 487 6.16 -9.69 24.49
N ALA A 488 5.70 -8.86 23.56
CA ALA A 488 5.21 -7.51 23.80
C ALA A 488 4.37 -7.03 22.62
N TRP A 489 3.54 -6.00 22.82
CA TRP A 489 2.99 -5.24 21.68
C TRP A 489 4.08 -4.38 21.06
N LEU A 490 4.26 -4.48 19.74
CA LEU A 490 5.09 -3.58 18.94
C LEU A 490 4.24 -2.45 18.32
N VAL A 491 3.04 -2.81 17.82
CA VAL A 491 2.05 -1.87 17.28
C VAL A 491 0.71 -2.15 17.92
N LYS A 492 -0.02 -1.11 18.27
CA LYS A 492 -1.38 -1.19 18.77
C LYS A 492 -2.21 -0.04 18.20
N ASP A 493 -3.40 -0.35 17.70
CA ASP A 493 -4.28 0.63 17.04
C ASP A 493 -3.54 1.41 15.93
N GLY A 494 -2.68 0.73 15.15
CA GLY A 494 -1.90 1.30 14.07
C GLY A 494 -0.72 2.19 14.50
N LYS A 495 -0.38 2.26 15.79
CA LYS A 495 0.70 3.09 16.32
C LYS A 495 1.80 2.25 16.96
N GLY A 496 3.05 2.58 16.65
CA GLY A 496 4.20 2.03 17.34
C GLY A 496 4.14 2.31 18.84
N ARG A 497 4.67 1.39 19.65
CA ARG A 497 4.63 1.49 21.10
C ARG A 497 5.81 2.25 21.65
N SER A 498 5.56 3.14 22.61
CA SER A 498 6.61 3.89 23.31
C SER A 498 7.43 3.02 24.28
N PRO A 499 8.67 3.40 24.61
CA PRO A 499 9.58 2.62 25.47
C PRO A 499 8.97 2.18 26.80
N GLU A 500 8.15 3.05 27.42
CA GLU A 500 7.54 2.79 28.74
C GLU A 500 6.59 1.60 28.74
N THR A 501 6.07 1.21 27.57
CA THR A 501 5.13 0.10 27.44
C THR A 501 5.82 -1.27 27.49
N PHE A 502 7.13 -1.33 27.28
CA PHE A 502 7.90 -2.57 27.34
C PHE A 502 8.32 -2.98 28.76
N ARG A 503 8.37 -2.02 29.69
CA ARG A 503 8.68 -2.23 31.13
C ARG A 503 9.78 -3.26 31.38
N ASP A 504 9.47 -4.35 32.06
CA ASP A 504 10.40 -5.40 32.48
C ASP A 504 10.78 -6.39 31.37
N LEU A 505 10.52 -6.09 30.10
CA LEU A 505 10.94 -6.95 29.01
C LEU A 505 12.46 -6.79 28.79
N PHE A 506 13.23 -7.80 29.15
CA PHE A 506 14.68 -7.79 29.04
C PHE A 506 15.15 -7.58 27.59
N GLY A 507 15.95 -6.53 27.39
CA GLY A 507 16.61 -6.24 26.11
C GLY A 507 15.64 -5.84 24.98
N PHE A 508 14.52 -5.19 25.30
CA PHE A 508 13.62 -4.61 24.30
C PHE A 508 14.31 -3.49 23.49
N ASP A 509 15.18 -2.74 24.14
CA ASP A 509 16.00 -1.63 23.64
C ASP A 509 17.31 -2.06 22.98
N VAL A 510 17.65 -3.35 23.03
CA VAL A 510 18.87 -3.89 22.43
C VAL A 510 18.61 -4.30 20.99
N PRO A 511 19.40 -3.81 20.00
CA PRO A 511 19.28 -4.25 18.62
C PRO A 511 19.52 -5.76 18.45
N ARG A 512 18.49 -6.47 17.97
CA ARG A 512 18.49 -7.93 17.71
C ARG A 512 17.71 -8.22 16.44
N HIS A 513 17.88 -9.38 15.85
CA HIS A 513 16.92 -9.90 14.88
C HIS A 513 15.59 -10.10 15.60
N ARG A 514 14.51 -9.64 14.97
CA ARG A 514 13.17 -9.64 15.56
C ARG A 514 12.20 -10.38 14.67
N ALA A 515 11.42 -11.24 15.31
CA ALA A 515 10.28 -11.90 14.72
C ALA A 515 8.98 -11.29 15.23
N PHE A 516 7.98 -11.22 14.39
CA PHE A 516 6.70 -10.61 14.73
C PHE A 516 5.53 -11.34 14.06
N TRP A 517 4.37 -11.26 14.73
CA TRP A 517 3.08 -11.66 14.22
C TRP A 517 2.08 -10.54 14.44
N GLY A 518 1.13 -10.37 13.52
CA GLY A 518 0.17 -9.29 13.65
C GLY A 518 -0.94 -9.33 12.62
N ILE A 519 -1.67 -8.20 12.56
CA ILE A 519 -2.76 -7.93 11.62
C ILE A 519 -2.45 -6.64 10.90
N ASP A 520 -2.57 -6.64 9.59
CA ASP A 520 -2.41 -5.44 8.78
C ASP A 520 -3.69 -4.59 8.69
N GLN A 521 -3.62 -3.44 8.00
CA GLN A 521 -4.76 -2.55 7.79
C GLN A 521 -5.86 -3.18 6.92
N ALA A 522 -5.53 -4.21 6.12
CA ALA A 522 -6.50 -5.01 5.37
C ALA A 522 -7.12 -6.14 6.21
N ALA A 523 -6.89 -6.12 7.53
CA ALA A 523 -7.35 -7.13 8.47
C ALA A 523 -6.82 -8.56 8.22
N GLN A 524 -5.70 -8.67 7.48
CA GLN A 524 -5.04 -9.94 7.19
C GLN A 524 -4.01 -10.28 8.25
N PRO A 525 -3.83 -11.57 8.59
CA PRO A 525 -2.73 -12.00 9.45
C PRO A 525 -1.39 -11.81 8.74
N VAL A 526 -0.37 -11.44 9.51
CA VAL A 526 0.98 -11.17 9.03
C VAL A 526 1.99 -11.86 9.91
N VAL A 527 2.97 -12.55 9.30
CA VAL A 527 4.18 -13.06 9.96
C VAL A 527 5.40 -12.45 9.30
N GLY A 528 6.45 -12.18 10.07
CA GLY A 528 7.66 -11.59 9.49
C GLY A 528 8.84 -11.46 10.42
N VAL A 529 9.99 -11.09 9.81
CA VAL A 529 11.26 -10.86 10.52
C VAL A 529 11.97 -9.60 10.01
N SER A 530 12.80 -9.01 10.86
CA SER A 530 13.81 -8.04 10.44
C SER A 530 15.09 -8.76 10.01
N LYS A 531 15.65 -8.37 8.86
CA LYS A 531 16.95 -8.89 8.39
C LYS A 531 18.10 -8.26 9.16
N GLU A 532 18.00 -6.98 9.48
CA GLU A 532 18.95 -6.24 10.30
C GLU A 532 18.54 -6.32 11.77
N ARG A 533 19.53 -6.08 12.65
CA ARG A 533 19.30 -5.98 14.09
C ARG A 533 18.66 -4.64 14.41
N ILE A 534 17.54 -4.67 15.10
CA ILE A 534 16.74 -3.50 15.46
C ILE A 534 16.20 -3.67 16.89
N ASP A 535 16.02 -2.57 17.62
CA ASP A 535 15.31 -2.59 18.89
C ASP A 535 13.78 -2.65 18.68
N SER A 536 13.05 -2.95 19.73
CA SER A 536 11.59 -3.19 19.62
C SER A 536 10.79 -1.92 19.36
N VAL A 537 11.25 -0.75 19.83
CA VAL A 537 10.57 0.53 19.65
C VAL A 537 10.68 0.96 18.20
N ALA A 538 11.90 1.00 17.67
CA ALA A 538 12.17 1.35 16.28
C ALA A 538 11.44 0.39 15.31
N LEU A 539 11.45 -0.92 15.61
CA LEU A 539 10.68 -1.89 14.81
C LEU A 539 9.18 -1.58 14.82
N GLY A 540 8.61 -1.26 16.00
CA GLY A 540 7.19 -0.91 16.12
C GLY A 540 6.81 0.30 15.24
N GLU A 541 7.67 1.31 15.17
CA GLU A 541 7.49 2.48 14.31
C GLU A 541 7.55 2.11 12.81
N LEU A 542 8.53 1.27 12.42
CA LEU A 542 8.64 0.79 11.04
C LEU A 542 7.42 -0.03 10.63
N LEU A 543 6.95 -0.94 11.49
CA LEU A 543 5.78 -1.79 11.22
C LEU A 543 4.48 -0.98 11.13
N SER A 544 4.32 0.05 11.95
CA SER A 544 3.21 1.01 11.85
C SER A 544 3.22 1.71 10.49
N ARG A 545 4.36 2.22 10.05
CA ARG A 545 4.52 2.84 8.72
C ARG A 545 4.37 1.85 7.57
N ALA A 546 4.69 0.57 7.79
CA ALA A 546 4.48 -0.51 6.83
C ALA A 546 3.00 -0.91 6.67
N GLY A 547 2.08 -0.26 7.40
CA GLY A 547 0.64 -0.51 7.30
C GLY A 547 0.15 -1.66 8.19
N LEU A 548 0.82 -1.96 9.30
CA LEU A 548 0.35 -2.94 10.27
C LEU A 548 -0.49 -2.26 11.36
N ARG A 549 -1.59 -2.90 11.77
CA ARG A 549 -2.57 -2.37 12.74
C ARG A 549 -2.32 -2.86 14.16
N GLU A 550 -2.15 -4.17 14.32
CA GLU A 550 -1.86 -4.83 15.59
C GLU A 550 -0.68 -5.76 15.40
N VAL A 551 0.40 -5.58 16.16
CA VAL A 551 1.58 -6.43 16.03
C VAL A 551 2.15 -6.77 17.40
N VAL A 552 2.48 -8.03 17.58
CA VAL A 552 3.18 -8.54 18.76
C VAL A 552 4.56 -9.07 18.38
N MET A 553 5.52 -8.86 19.27
CA MET A 553 6.85 -9.44 19.19
C MET A 553 6.80 -10.92 19.61
N LEU A 554 7.42 -11.76 18.83
CA LEU A 554 7.64 -13.16 19.14
C LEU A 554 9.00 -13.38 19.80
N ASP A 555 9.55 -14.59 19.78
CA ASP A 555 10.91 -14.77 20.29
C ASP A 555 11.90 -13.97 19.42
N SER A 556 13.06 -13.71 19.92
CA SER A 556 13.99 -12.76 19.28
C SER A 556 15.45 -13.18 19.42
N GLY A 557 16.33 -12.48 18.69
CA GLY A 557 17.76 -12.79 18.66
C GLY A 557 18.04 -14.08 17.90
N ALA A 558 18.67 -15.06 18.55
CA ALA A 558 19.06 -16.30 17.88
C ALA A 558 17.88 -17.22 17.49
N SER A 559 16.70 -17.03 18.08
CA SER A 559 15.51 -17.83 17.78
C SER A 559 14.69 -17.25 16.62
N ALA A 560 14.82 -15.93 16.36
CA ALA A 560 14.05 -15.27 15.32
C ALA A 560 14.27 -15.96 13.96
N SER A 561 13.21 -16.48 13.38
CA SER A 561 13.26 -17.25 12.14
C SER A 561 11.95 -17.13 11.36
N LEU A 562 12.05 -17.18 10.04
CA LEU A 562 10.92 -17.16 9.11
C LEU A 562 11.18 -18.22 8.05
N ALA A 563 10.20 -19.06 7.79
CA ALA A 563 10.26 -20.09 6.76
C ALA A 563 9.16 -19.91 5.71
N HIS A 564 9.46 -20.30 4.48
CA HIS A 564 8.52 -20.40 3.38
C HIS A 564 8.73 -21.78 2.71
N GLY A 565 7.81 -22.69 2.95
CA GLY A 565 8.05 -24.10 2.64
C GLY A 565 9.26 -24.62 3.42
N ASP A 566 10.22 -25.18 2.71
CA ASP A 566 11.50 -25.69 3.23
C ASP A 566 12.62 -24.64 3.35
N GLU A 567 12.41 -23.42 2.80
CA GLU A 567 13.38 -22.34 2.79
C GLU A 567 13.32 -21.50 4.07
N LEU A 568 14.47 -21.32 4.76
CA LEU A 568 14.65 -20.34 5.83
C LEU A 568 15.03 -18.98 5.22
N LEU A 569 14.30 -17.93 5.59
CA LEU A 569 14.45 -16.58 5.04
C LEU A 569 15.28 -15.63 5.92
N VAL A 570 16.15 -16.17 6.77
CA VAL A 570 17.12 -15.43 7.57
C VAL A 570 18.55 -15.76 7.11
N ASP A 571 19.50 -14.83 7.34
CA ASP A 571 20.87 -14.94 6.83
C ASP A 571 21.81 -15.65 7.83
N TYR A 572 21.27 -16.41 8.78
CA TYR A 572 22.00 -17.17 9.81
C TYR A 572 21.24 -18.44 10.16
N THR A 573 21.86 -19.38 10.84
CA THR A 573 21.19 -20.59 11.36
C THR A 573 20.47 -20.24 12.66
N PRO A 574 19.12 -20.24 12.68
CA PRO A 574 18.38 -19.93 13.90
C PRO A 574 18.54 -21.04 14.94
N ARG A 575 18.30 -20.69 16.20
CA ARG A 575 18.13 -21.67 17.27
C ARG A 575 16.84 -22.45 17.03
N PRO A 576 16.85 -23.79 17.11
CA PRO A 576 15.63 -24.58 17.07
C PRO A 576 14.62 -24.18 18.15
N VAL A 577 13.35 -24.13 17.80
CA VAL A 577 12.22 -23.69 18.65
C VAL A 577 11.14 -24.78 18.73
N PRO A 578 10.35 -24.83 19.83
CA PRO A 578 9.26 -25.79 19.95
C PRO A 578 7.91 -25.27 19.42
N HIS A 579 7.85 -24.02 18.97
CA HIS A 579 6.60 -23.35 18.65
C HIS A 579 6.76 -22.43 17.46
N ALA A 580 5.80 -22.47 16.53
CA ALA A 580 5.73 -21.60 15.39
C ALA A 580 4.29 -21.06 15.20
N VAL A 581 4.17 -19.89 14.58
CA VAL A 581 2.90 -19.33 14.09
C VAL A 581 2.95 -19.35 12.57
N ALA A 582 2.04 -20.09 11.97
CA ALA A 582 1.99 -20.34 10.52
C ALA A 582 0.80 -19.65 9.86
N LEU A 583 0.94 -19.38 8.56
CA LEU A 583 -0.14 -18.97 7.67
C LEU A 583 -0.50 -20.16 6.75
N PHE A 584 -1.69 -20.69 6.94
CA PHE A 584 -2.28 -21.73 6.09
C PHE A 584 -3.02 -21.08 4.93
N PRO A 585 -3.15 -21.73 3.77
CA PRO A 585 -3.97 -21.23 2.69
C PRO A 585 -5.42 -21.03 3.17
N PRO A 586 -6.17 -20.09 2.58
CA PRO A 586 -7.59 -19.94 2.86
C PRO A 586 -8.32 -21.26 2.51
N VAL A 587 -9.42 -21.54 3.22
CA VAL A 587 -10.33 -22.63 2.80
C VAL A 587 -10.99 -22.15 1.51
N GLU A 588 -10.88 -22.91 0.44
CA GLU A 588 -11.62 -22.64 -0.78
C GLU A 588 -13.11 -22.68 -0.46
N SER A 589 -13.74 -21.51 -0.46
CA SER A 589 -15.20 -21.46 -0.44
C SER A 589 -15.69 -21.88 -1.82
N GLU A 590 -16.57 -22.84 -1.92
CA GLU A 590 -17.25 -23.28 -3.16
C GLU A 590 -18.00 -22.17 -3.90
N MET A 591 -17.92 -20.92 -3.45
CA MET A 591 -18.59 -19.74 -4.03
C MET A 591 -17.72 -18.84 -4.93
N ALA A 592 -16.49 -19.23 -5.26
CA ALA A 592 -15.66 -18.47 -6.19
C ALA A 592 -15.76 -18.91 -7.66
N GLN A 593 -16.71 -19.79 -8.02
CA GLN A 593 -17.07 -20.04 -9.42
C GLN A 593 -18.24 -19.12 -9.79
N GLY A 594 -17.94 -17.96 -10.37
CA GLY A 594 -19.00 -17.20 -11.03
C GLY A 594 -18.94 -15.69 -10.83
N CYS A 595 -17.90 -15.06 -11.30
CA CYS A 595 -17.94 -13.69 -11.86
C CYS A 595 -16.84 -13.59 -12.92
N GLU A 596 -16.98 -14.36 -13.99
CA GLU A 596 -16.37 -13.97 -15.25
C GLU A 596 -17.17 -12.80 -15.80
N PHE A 597 -16.59 -11.61 -15.78
CA PHE A 597 -17.11 -10.51 -16.58
C PHE A 597 -16.98 -10.92 -18.05
N PRO A 598 -18.07 -10.88 -18.84
CA PRO A 598 -17.96 -11.17 -20.26
C PRO A 598 -17.09 -10.08 -20.89
N VAL A 599 -15.89 -10.45 -21.30
CA VAL A 599 -15.09 -9.66 -22.24
C VAL A 599 -15.85 -9.67 -23.54
N ALA A 600 -16.46 -8.56 -23.91
CA ALA A 600 -17.06 -8.39 -25.22
C ALA A 600 -15.96 -8.52 -26.28
N ARG A 601 -15.87 -9.67 -26.91
CA ARG A 601 -15.14 -9.83 -28.16
C ARG A 601 -15.90 -9.03 -29.22
N ALA A 602 -15.32 -7.93 -29.66
CA ALA A 602 -15.73 -7.27 -30.87
C ALA A 602 -15.36 -8.18 -32.05
N GLU A 603 -16.30 -8.99 -32.51
CA GLU A 603 -16.19 -9.61 -33.83
C GLU A 603 -16.53 -8.56 -34.87
N SER A 604 -15.54 -8.25 -35.69
CA SER A 604 -15.69 -7.47 -36.92
C SER A 604 -16.62 -8.21 -37.89
N GLY A 605 -17.74 -7.55 -38.27
CA GLY A 605 -18.50 -7.91 -39.46
C GLY A 605 -20.01 -7.96 -39.29
N CYS A 606 -20.65 -6.82 -39.36
CA CYS A 606 -22.05 -6.73 -39.78
C CYS A 606 -22.19 -5.75 -40.92
N ASN A 607 -22.12 -6.26 -42.14
CA ASN A 607 -22.71 -5.62 -43.30
C ASN A 607 -24.11 -6.19 -43.53
N GLY A 608 -25.13 -5.32 -43.61
CA GLY A 608 -26.43 -5.71 -44.15
C GLY A 608 -27.58 -5.55 -43.18
N ARG A 609 -28.46 -4.64 -43.55
CA ARG A 609 -29.76 -4.31 -42.96
C ARG A 609 -30.64 -5.54 -42.67
N ASP A 610 -31.44 -5.38 -41.63
CA ASP A 610 -32.63 -6.16 -41.26
C ASP A 610 -32.42 -7.52 -40.59
N ARG A 611 -32.88 -7.54 -39.31
CA ARG A 611 -33.15 -8.68 -38.40
C ARG A 611 -32.22 -8.83 -37.23
N CYS A 612 -32.47 -8.03 -36.22
CA CYS A 612 -32.12 -8.33 -34.83
C CYS A 612 -33.24 -7.87 -33.88
N LEU A 613 -34.35 -8.58 -33.99
CA LEU A 613 -35.45 -8.53 -33.01
C LEU A 613 -36.03 -9.94 -33.02
N ASP A 614 -35.50 -10.80 -32.13
CA ASP A 614 -36.15 -12.00 -31.62
C ASP A 614 -35.07 -12.95 -31.01
N ALA A 615 -34.66 -12.67 -29.81
CA ALA A 615 -33.98 -13.65 -28.92
C ALA A 615 -33.96 -13.15 -27.46
N LEU A 616 -35.12 -12.83 -26.92
CA LEU A 616 -35.30 -12.58 -25.49
C LEU A 616 -36.61 -13.21 -25.04
N THR A 617 -36.73 -14.54 -25.15
CA THR A 617 -37.66 -15.35 -24.35
C THR A 617 -37.24 -16.80 -24.43
N ALA A 618 -36.91 -17.37 -23.28
CA ALA A 618 -37.01 -18.76 -22.89
C ALA A 618 -35.76 -19.28 -22.19
N PHE A 619 -35.78 -19.21 -20.87
CA PHE A 619 -35.18 -20.25 -20.04
C PHE A 619 -36.05 -20.43 -18.78
N VAL A 620 -36.85 -21.51 -18.82
CA VAL A 620 -37.52 -22.09 -17.65
C VAL A 620 -36.91 -23.49 -17.46
N PRO A 621 -36.47 -23.91 -16.25
CA PRO A 621 -35.87 -25.22 -16.03
C PRO A 621 -36.95 -26.26 -15.80
N GLY A 622 -36.82 -27.43 -16.43
CA GLY A 622 -37.74 -28.56 -16.25
C GLY A 622 -37.13 -29.89 -16.68
N THR A 623 -36.84 -30.71 -15.68
CA THR A 623 -36.92 -32.18 -15.61
C THR A 623 -36.22 -33.06 -16.69
N ALA A 624 -35.38 -33.95 -16.17
CA ALA A 624 -34.89 -35.15 -16.84
C ALA A 624 -36.00 -36.15 -17.19
N PRO A 625 -35.79 -37.04 -18.19
CA PRO A 625 -35.71 -38.47 -17.81
C PRO A 625 -34.61 -39.27 -18.47
N LEU A 626 -34.39 -40.42 -17.81
CA LEU A 626 -33.54 -41.56 -18.06
C LEU A 626 -33.85 -42.27 -19.39
N ASP A 627 -32.84 -42.99 -19.84
CA ASP A 627 -32.83 -44.32 -20.49
C ASP A 627 -32.30 -44.46 -21.92
N SER A 628 -31.33 -45.35 -21.94
CA SER A 628 -31.08 -46.57 -22.73
C SER A 628 -30.08 -46.49 -23.88
N VAL A 629 -28.94 -47.14 -23.66
CA VAL A 629 -28.46 -48.41 -24.23
C VAL A 629 -28.19 -48.48 -25.76
N ALA A 630 -26.96 -48.87 -26.05
CA ALA A 630 -26.44 -49.72 -27.15
C ALA A 630 -26.15 -49.07 -28.54
N ARG A 631 -24.95 -48.94 -28.90
CA ARG A 631 -24.02 -49.80 -29.66
C ARG A 631 -22.68 -49.13 -29.90
#